data_b3364c5ea47bfe4d9a84e8daf7d8de22
#
_entry.id   b3364c5ea47bfe4d9a84e8daf7d8de22
#
_cell.length_a   1.000
_cell.length_b   1.000
_cell.length_c   1.000
_cell.angle_alpha   90.00
_cell.angle_beta   90.00
_cell.angle_gamma   90.00
#
_symmetry.space_group_name_H-M   'P 1'
#
loop_
_entity.id
_entity.type
_entity.pdbx_description
1 polymer ?
#
loop_
_entity_poly.entity_id
_entity_poly.type
_entity_poly.pdbx_seq_one_letter_code
_entity_poly.pdbx_strand_id
1 'polypeptide(L)'
;MIGYLIGKVVESFEEELILVTSSGVGYQVFFSNRAVCGDQIEVFIKHIKRENSEDLYGFLSFVEKRVFELLLGVKGIGPKSAFNLVNQVGIEKVA
;
A
#
# COMPACT_ATOMS: atom_id res chain seq x y z
N MET A 1 6.58 13.41 0.92
CA MET A 1 5.88 12.21 1.46
C MET A 1 4.68 11.87 0.61
N ILE A 2 4.59 10.62 0.19
CA ILE A 2 3.52 10.18 -0.70
C ILE A 2 2.40 9.57 0.14
N GLY A 3 1.19 10.12 0.02
CA GLY A 3 0.05 9.66 0.80
C GLY A 3 -1.09 9.07 -0.03
N TYR A 4 -1.05 9.23 -1.35
CA TYR A 4 -2.13 8.82 -2.21
C TYR A 4 -1.64 8.76 -3.65
N LEU A 5 -2.04 7.74 -4.38
CA LEU A 5 -1.71 7.60 -5.80
C LEU A 5 -2.92 7.11 -6.55
N ILE A 6 -3.07 7.63 -7.76
CA ILE A 6 -4.06 7.14 -8.71
C ILE A 6 -3.31 6.84 -10.00
N GLY A 7 -3.53 5.68 -10.58
CA GLY A 7 -2.84 5.32 -11.79
C GLY A 7 -3.20 3.96 -12.32
N LYS A 8 -2.45 3.53 -13.33
CA LYS A 8 -2.70 2.28 -14.01
C LYS A 8 -1.69 1.23 -13.54
N VAL A 9 -2.19 0.03 -13.26
CA VAL A 9 -1.34 -1.09 -12.89
C VAL A 9 -0.67 -1.61 -14.17
N VAL A 10 0.66 -1.59 -14.20
CA VAL A 10 1.40 -2.09 -15.35
C VAL A 10 2.06 -3.44 -15.06
N GLU A 11 2.30 -3.75 -13.80
CA GLU A 11 2.79 -5.06 -13.38
C GLU A 11 2.24 -5.39 -12.02
N SER A 12 1.96 -6.67 -11.78
CA SER A 12 1.49 -7.13 -10.48
C SER A 12 2.13 -8.49 -10.22
N PHE A 13 2.79 -8.64 -9.08
CA PHE A 13 3.48 -9.85 -8.73
C PHE A 13 3.42 -10.06 -7.22
N GLU A 14 2.76 -11.13 -6.80
CA GLU A 14 2.59 -11.44 -5.39
C GLU A 14 1.97 -10.26 -4.64
N GLU A 15 2.68 -9.69 -3.68
CA GLU A 15 2.18 -8.59 -2.87
C GLU A 15 2.77 -7.24 -3.29
N GLU A 16 3.16 -7.12 -4.56
CA GLU A 16 3.71 -5.88 -5.08
C GLU A 16 3.09 -5.56 -6.42
N LEU A 17 3.02 -4.28 -6.73
CA LEU A 17 2.62 -3.86 -8.06
C LEU A 17 3.39 -2.60 -8.46
N ILE A 18 3.38 -2.33 -9.75
CA ILE A 18 3.91 -1.09 -10.28
C ILE A 18 2.74 -0.29 -10.83
N LEU A 19 2.56 0.90 -10.29
CA LEU A 19 1.48 1.80 -10.63
C LEU A 19 2.04 2.99 -11.36
N VAL A 20 1.55 3.25 -12.57
CA VAL A 20 2.02 4.39 -13.36
C VAL A 20 0.98 5.49 -13.33
N THR A 21 1.38 6.67 -12.87
CA THR A 21 0.50 7.83 -12.81
C THR A 21 0.41 8.53 -14.17
N SER A 22 -0.49 9.50 -14.29
CA SER A 22 -0.67 10.21 -15.55
C SER A 22 0.58 10.97 -15.99
N SER A 23 1.47 11.27 -15.05
CA SER A 23 2.74 11.94 -15.38
C SER A 23 3.79 10.97 -15.93
N GLY A 24 3.50 9.67 -15.96
CA GLY A 24 4.42 8.69 -16.50
C GLY A 24 5.41 8.12 -15.51
N VAL A 25 5.25 8.44 -14.22
CA VAL A 25 6.14 7.89 -13.19
C VAL A 25 5.56 6.59 -12.68
N GLY A 26 6.40 5.55 -12.60
CA GLY A 26 6.00 4.26 -12.05
C GLY A 26 6.42 4.16 -10.59
N TYR A 27 5.47 3.78 -9.74
CA TYR A 27 5.72 3.58 -8.31
C TYR A 27 5.56 2.11 -7.98
N GLN A 28 6.55 1.55 -7.27
CA GLN A 28 6.46 0.19 -6.78
C GLN A 28 5.81 0.23 -5.41
N VAL A 29 4.70 -0.50 -5.26
CA VAL A 29 3.87 -0.41 -4.07
C VAL A 29 3.60 -1.81 -3.55
N PHE A 30 3.75 -2.00 -2.23
CA PHE A 30 3.27 -3.22 -1.59
C PHE A 30 1.76 -3.13 -1.52
N PHE A 31 1.09 -4.14 -2.04
CA PHE A 31 -0.37 -4.12 -2.18
C PHE A 31 -0.87 -5.55 -2.20
N SER A 32 -1.74 -5.90 -1.27
CA SER A 32 -2.16 -7.28 -1.10
C SER A 32 -3.47 -7.62 -1.79
N ASN A 33 -4.23 -6.59 -2.19
CA ASN A 33 -5.50 -6.84 -2.86
C ASN A 33 -5.24 -7.22 -4.31
N ARG A 34 -6.22 -7.88 -4.91
CA ARG A 34 -6.08 -8.30 -6.29
C ARG A 34 -6.03 -7.11 -7.23
N ALA A 35 -5.03 -7.08 -8.08
CA ALA A 35 -4.90 -6.03 -9.08
C ALA A 35 -4.47 -6.68 -10.40
N VAL A 36 -5.10 -6.27 -11.48
CA VAL A 36 -4.85 -6.83 -12.80
C VAL A 36 -4.19 -5.78 -13.66
N CYS A 37 -3.18 -6.18 -14.44
CA CYS A 37 -2.51 -5.25 -15.35
C CYS A 37 -3.54 -4.58 -16.26
N GLY A 38 -3.46 -3.25 -16.32
CA GLY A 38 -4.40 -2.45 -17.09
C GLY A 38 -5.45 -1.76 -16.23
N ASP A 39 -5.65 -2.22 -14.99
CA ASP A 39 -6.63 -1.59 -14.10
C ASP A 39 -6.20 -0.20 -13.70
N GLN A 40 -7.17 0.69 -13.61
CA GLN A 40 -6.99 2.03 -13.05
C GLN A 40 -7.41 1.94 -11.58
N ILE A 41 -6.50 2.24 -10.65
CA ILE A 41 -6.82 2.13 -9.24
C ILE A 41 -6.39 3.37 -8.47
N GLU A 42 -7.00 3.55 -7.31
CA GLU A 42 -6.64 4.56 -6.34
C GLU A 42 -6.16 3.85 -5.09
N VAL A 43 -5.03 4.29 -4.55
CA VAL A 43 -4.50 3.68 -3.34
C VAL A 43 -4.08 4.74 -2.36
N PHE A 44 -4.39 4.50 -1.10
CA PHE A 44 -3.90 5.32 0.01
C PHE A 44 -2.55 4.75 0.42
N ILE A 45 -1.56 5.62 0.51
CA ILE A 45 -0.17 5.20 0.66
C ILE A 45 0.38 5.60 2.02
N LYS A 46 1.08 4.67 2.65
CA LYS A 46 1.97 5.00 3.75
C LYS A 46 3.39 4.89 3.23
N HIS A 47 4.08 6.00 3.18
CA HIS A 47 5.45 6.10 2.68
C HIS A 47 6.39 5.95 3.88
N ILE A 48 7.16 4.88 3.90
CA ILE A 48 8.10 4.62 4.98
C ILE A 48 9.50 4.84 4.45
N LYS A 49 10.15 5.86 4.97
CA LYS A 49 11.50 6.21 4.58
C LYS A 49 12.46 5.86 5.69
N ARG A 50 13.47 5.10 5.35
CA ARG A 50 14.53 4.72 6.28
C ARG A 50 15.86 5.21 5.72
N GLU A 51 16.93 4.97 6.47
CA GLU A 51 18.25 5.42 6.07
C GLU A 51 18.67 4.86 4.71
N ASN A 52 18.42 3.57 4.49
CA ASN A 52 18.87 2.90 3.27
C ASN A 52 17.73 2.37 2.41
N SER A 53 16.49 2.76 2.68
CA SER A 53 15.37 2.26 1.89
C SER A 53 14.17 3.18 1.98
N GLU A 54 13.29 3.07 0.98
CA GLU A 54 12.01 3.75 0.94
C GLU A 54 10.99 2.76 0.43
N ASP A 55 9.91 2.59 1.18
CA ASP A 55 8.86 1.65 0.81
C ASP A 55 7.51 2.34 0.81
N LEU A 56 6.67 1.95 -0.15
CA LEU A 56 5.30 2.43 -0.24
C LEU A 56 4.37 1.27 0.05
N TYR A 57 3.52 1.43 1.07
CA TYR A 57 2.49 0.45 1.40
C TYR A 57 1.14 1.01 0.98
N GLY A 58 0.42 0.28 0.15
CA GLY A 58 -0.83 0.75 -0.43
C GLY A 58 -2.05 0.04 0.11
N PHE A 59 -3.12 0.79 0.29
CA PHE A 59 -4.39 0.29 0.82
C PHE A 59 -5.54 0.86 0.01
N LEU A 60 -6.60 0.09 -0.15
CA LEU A 60 -7.76 0.54 -0.91
C LEU A 60 -8.60 1.55 -0.14
N SER A 61 -8.51 1.57 1.18
CA SER A 61 -9.29 2.51 1.98
C SER A 61 -8.40 3.29 2.92
N PHE A 62 -8.87 4.49 3.27
CA PHE A 62 -8.16 5.33 4.22
C PHE A 62 -8.15 4.68 5.61
N VAL A 63 -9.23 3.96 5.94
CA VAL A 63 -9.31 3.28 7.23
C VAL A 63 -8.20 2.24 7.38
N GLU A 64 -7.97 1.44 6.34
CA GLU A 64 -6.89 0.47 6.36
C GLU A 64 -5.53 1.14 6.59
N LYS A 65 -5.31 2.25 5.90
CA LYS A 65 -4.07 3.01 6.08
C LYS A 65 -3.91 3.48 7.51
N ARG A 66 -4.98 4.00 8.12
CA ARG A 66 -4.94 4.48 9.50
C ARG A 66 -4.66 3.34 10.48
N VAL A 67 -5.27 2.18 10.28
CA VAL A 67 -5.01 1.02 11.13
C VAL A 67 -3.55 0.60 11.00
N PHE A 68 -3.03 0.57 9.78
CA PHE A 68 -1.62 0.26 9.55
C PHE A 68 -0.73 1.22 10.34
N GLU A 69 -1.02 2.51 10.27
CA GLU A 69 -0.24 3.51 11.00
C GLU A 69 -0.30 3.30 12.51
N LEU A 70 -1.48 2.97 13.01
CA LEU A 70 -1.64 2.70 14.44
C LEU A 70 -0.83 1.48 14.88
N LEU A 71 -0.83 0.44 14.06
CA LEU A 71 -0.05 -0.77 14.38
C LEU A 71 1.45 -0.50 14.39
N LEU A 72 1.92 0.40 13.53
CA LEU A 72 3.34 0.77 13.52
C LEU A 72 3.77 1.41 14.82
N GLY A 73 2.82 2.00 15.56
CA GLY A 73 3.12 2.59 16.85
C GLY A 73 3.22 1.58 17.99
N VAL A 74 2.86 0.32 17.74
CA VAL A 74 2.94 -0.72 18.76
C VAL A 74 4.35 -1.27 18.79
N LYS A 75 4.92 -1.34 19.99
CA LYS A 75 6.27 -1.83 20.17
C LYS A 75 6.39 -3.26 19.67
N GLY A 76 7.40 -3.50 18.85
CA GLY A 76 7.66 -4.82 18.30
C GLY A 76 6.98 -5.14 17.00
N ILE A 77 6.13 -4.23 16.50
CA ILE A 77 5.48 -4.43 15.21
C ILE A 77 6.16 -3.56 14.16
N GLY A 78 6.78 -4.21 13.17
CA GLY A 78 7.37 -3.50 12.04
C GLY A 78 6.40 -3.39 10.87
N PRO A 79 6.82 -2.72 9.78
CA PRO A 79 5.93 -2.50 8.64
C PRO A 79 5.40 -3.77 7.99
N LYS A 80 6.23 -4.79 7.82
CA LYS A 80 5.78 -6.04 7.19
C LYS A 80 4.71 -6.73 8.04
N SER A 81 4.94 -6.80 9.35
CA SER A 81 3.98 -7.42 10.26
C SER A 81 2.67 -6.64 10.28
N ALA A 82 2.76 -5.31 10.33
CA ALA A 82 1.56 -4.47 10.33
C ALA A 82 0.78 -4.65 9.04
N PHE A 83 1.48 -4.68 7.90
CA PHE A 83 0.85 -4.85 6.60
C PHE A 83 0.09 -6.19 6.53
N ASN A 84 0.74 -7.26 6.99
CA ASN A 84 0.10 -8.57 6.99
C ASN A 84 -1.11 -8.61 7.91
N LEU A 85 -1.04 -7.97 9.07
CA LEU A 85 -2.15 -7.93 10.00
C LEU A 85 -3.36 -7.21 9.42
N VAL A 86 -3.14 -6.06 8.81
CA VAL A 86 -4.23 -5.30 8.18
C VAL A 86 -4.92 -6.14 7.12
N ASN A 87 -4.13 -6.83 6.30
CA ASN A 87 -4.66 -7.60 5.19
C ASN A 87 -5.42 -8.83 5.68
N GLN A 88 -4.99 -9.46 6.76
CA GLN A 88 -5.65 -10.63 7.32
C GLN A 88 -7.00 -10.27 7.93
N VAL A 89 -7.11 -9.10 8.54
CA VAL A 89 -8.35 -8.70 9.21
C VAL A 89 -9.45 -8.35 8.21
N GLY A 90 -9.09 -7.82 7.03
CA GLY A 90 -10.10 -7.46 6.04
C GLY A 90 -10.96 -6.32 6.50
N ILE A 91 -10.33 -5.26 6.98
CA ILE A 91 -11.01 -4.14 7.62
C ILE A 91 -12.07 -3.49 6.74
N GLU A 92 -11.85 -3.41 5.45
CA GLU A 92 -12.82 -2.79 4.54
C GLU A 92 -14.14 -3.56 4.47
N LYS A 93 -14.14 -4.82 4.90
CA LYS A 93 -15.37 -5.62 4.92
C LYS A 93 -16.18 -5.38 6.18
N VAL A 94 -15.57 -4.82 7.18
CA VAL A 94 -16.22 -4.55 8.46
C VAL A 94 -16.87 -3.18 8.46
N ALA A 95 -16.28 -2.26 7.76
CA ALA A 95 -16.73 -0.86 7.73
C ALA A 95 -18.06 -0.62 7.00
#